data_4c03f24550e69569c302d78fd13091f1
#
_entry.id   4c03f24550e69569c302d78fd13091f1
#
_cell.length_a   1.000
_cell.length_b   1.000
_cell.length_c   1.000
_cell.angle_alpha   90.00
_cell.angle_beta   90.00
_cell.angle_gamma   90.00
#
_symmetry.space_group_name_H-M   'P 1'
#
loop_
_entity.id
_entity.type
_entity.pdbx_description
1 polymer ?
#
loop_
_entity_poly.entity_id
_entity_poly.type
_entity_poly.pdbx_seq_one_letter_code
_entity_poly.pdbx_strand_id
1 'polypeptide(L)'
;MVHVGWSPLSVGFLALFLAFLINQALSNGVQDTEGCESFQYNYGGALLHHVYQTLKLPGSIYCLRACDDDIRCQSINHVVHGEICELNNRTKEVRPKDFTTDDTKVYMKKFRKRTAIGSISQVPAESCNEIKTSEKGRNGKYWLSSIIPGTPVFAYCDMSTGGVDECTSSTLVCSIHFNCINTLGSYRCDHNHSCQGILMDGKQKNLSLIDGLYTLSTKSTSFQTYCDMTTSGQAWTLIARFSNSDAKNWMEDSGEWWYDKTVRVGDISNTSVNADMLSPAFWLVRGRKFKITRSDDPQHTALLQTTGDCLGGKTFRAKITSYGNFRNGRVWTENDCQGNCNVHYGGQFKTTNGFERATCNGSLQNATQVGFWCDWGGGDGAVLMIGGGGKDCQDADHGIGITEADQASFLEGKQLEHDFGNDAWPYSATSIKTYSLNLWVN
;
A
#
# COMPACT_ATOMS: atom_id res chain seq x y z
N MET A 1 -25.37 87.19 4.74
CA MET A 1 -23.92 87.25 4.81
C MET A 1 -23.43 86.64 6.11
N VAL A 2 -22.90 85.46 6.10
CA VAL A 2 -22.33 84.82 7.29
C VAL A 2 -20.84 84.65 7.02
N HIS A 3 -20.05 85.43 7.74
CA HIS A 3 -18.59 85.34 7.76
C HIS A 3 -18.19 84.08 8.60
N VAL A 4 -17.56 83.11 8.00
CA VAL A 4 -16.88 82.00 8.69
C VAL A 4 -15.42 82.41 8.84
N GLY A 5 -15.05 82.82 10.04
CA GLY A 5 -13.66 83.09 10.42
C GLY A 5 -12.90 81.80 10.70
N TRP A 6 -11.87 81.56 9.97
CA TRP A 6 -10.91 80.51 10.24
C TRP A 6 -9.92 80.96 11.35
N SER A 7 -9.83 80.23 12.43
CA SER A 7 -8.87 80.53 13.49
C SER A 7 -7.47 79.99 13.12
N PRO A 8 -6.39 80.67 13.50
CA PRO A 8 -5.03 80.28 13.16
C PRO A 8 -4.56 78.96 13.76
N LEU A 9 -5.32 78.38 14.66
CA LEU A 9 -5.00 77.07 15.31
C LEU A 9 -5.31 75.84 14.42
N SER A 10 -6.19 76.00 13.40
CA SER A 10 -6.52 74.89 12.49
C SER A 10 -5.46 74.69 11.42
N VAL A 11 -4.70 75.66 11.02
CA VAL A 11 -3.65 75.54 10.01
C VAL A 11 -2.40 74.89 10.57
N GLY A 12 -2.09 75.07 11.85
CA GLY A 12 -0.96 74.47 12.53
C GLY A 12 -1.13 72.96 12.72
N PHE A 13 -2.37 72.49 13.02
CA PHE A 13 -2.65 71.04 13.17
C PHE A 13 -2.61 70.32 11.83
N LEU A 14 -3.07 70.92 10.76
CA LEU A 14 -3.02 70.33 9.42
C LEU A 14 -1.58 70.21 8.91
N ALA A 15 -0.75 71.17 9.16
CA ALA A 15 0.66 71.17 8.79
C ALA A 15 1.46 70.09 9.59
N LEU A 16 1.18 69.89 10.89
CA LEU A 16 1.78 68.89 11.72
C LEU A 16 1.32 67.48 11.33
N PHE A 17 0.05 67.32 10.95
CA PHE A 17 -0.48 66.02 10.49
C PHE A 17 0.08 65.63 9.11
N LEU A 18 0.22 66.60 8.19
CA LEU A 18 0.88 66.37 6.92
C LEU A 18 2.38 66.05 7.07
N ALA A 19 3.08 66.74 7.98
CA ALA A 19 4.48 66.44 8.29
C ALA A 19 4.66 65.06 8.94
N PHE A 20 3.71 64.62 9.77
CA PHE A 20 3.71 63.26 10.37
C PHE A 20 3.42 62.18 9.33
N LEU A 21 2.48 62.41 8.40
CA LEU A 21 2.19 61.49 7.29
C LEU A 21 3.35 61.40 6.29
N ILE A 22 4.01 62.51 6.01
CA ILE A 22 5.20 62.55 5.15
C ILE A 22 6.37 61.83 5.84
N ASN A 23 6.55 61.98 7.15
CA ASN A 23 7.59 61.27 7.89
C ASN A 23 7.29 59.74 8.01
N GLN A 24 6.01 59.35 8.11
CA GLN A 24 5.63 57.93 8.05
C GLN A 24 5.79 57.38 6.62
N ALA A 25 5.51 58.15 5.59
CA ALA A 25 5.72 57.73 4.21
C ALA A 25 7.21 57.63 3.85
N LEU A 26 8.05 58.44 4.47
CA LEU A 26 9.52 58.41 4.32
C LEU A 26 10.18 57.32 5.20
N SER A 27 9.54 56.91 6.31
CA SER A 27 10.02 55.81 7.13
C SER A 27 9.59 54.42 6.60
N ASN A 28 8.60 54.38 5.71
CA ASN A 28 8.22 53.18 4.95
C ASN A 28 8.87 53.11 3.56
N GLY A 29 9.87 53.93 3.32
CA GLY A 29 10.79 53.74 2.21
C GLY A 29 11.47 52.38 2.40
N VAL A 30 11.10 51.45 1.56
CA VAL A 30 11.82 50.21 1.35
C VAL A 30 13.29 50.53 1.23
N GLN A 31 14.03 50.31 2.31
CA GLN A 31 15.47 50.16 2.21
C GLN A 31 15.68 48.82 1.54
N ASP A 32 15.66 48.75 0.23
CA ASP A 32 16.49 47.85 -0.53
C ASP A 32 17.95 48.23 -0.27
N THR A 33 18.38 47.93 0.95
CA THR A 33 19.79 47.70 1.17
C THR A 33 20.08 46.36 0.50
N GLU A 34 20.31 46.35 -0.80
CA GLU A 34 21.22 45.37 -1.41
C GLU A 34 22.55 45.55 -0.71
N GLY A 35 22.65 45.04 0.50
CA GLY A 35 23.94 44.84 1.17
C GLY A 35 24.77 43.99 0.23
N CYS A 36 25.98 44.47 -0.09
CA CYS A 36 26.97 43.61 -0.70
C CYS A 36 27.15 42.37 0.20
N GLU A 37 26.40 41.28 -0.10
CA GLU A 37 26.63 40.01 0.54
C GLU A 37 28.05 39.59 0.22
N SER A 38 28.90 39.48 1.23
CA SER A 38 30.29 39.06 1.09
C SER A 38 30.28 37.62 0.55
N PHE A 39 30.79 37.42 -0.64
CA PHE A 39 30.98 36.07 -1.20
C PHE A 39 31.89 35.26 -0.26
N GLN A 40 31.35 34.21 0.35
CA GLN A 40 32.17 33.27 1.07
C GLN A 40 32.83 32.31 0.09
N TYR A 41 34.13 32.46 -0.10
CA TYR A 41 34.94 31.55 -0.91
C TYR A 41 35.97 30.87 0.00
N ASN A 42 36.33 29.64 -0.35
CA ASN A 42 37.43 28.91 0.28
C ASN A 42 38.50 28.67 -0.80
N TYR A 43 39.54 29.44 -0.71
CA TYR A 43 40.75 29.19 -1.53
C TYR A 43 41.47 27.95 -0.97
N GLY A 44 41.96 27.08 -1.84
CA GLY A 44 42.63 25.86 -1.43
C GLY A 44 41.67 24.79 -0.91
N GLY A 45 40.43 24.75 -1.41
CA GLY A 45 39.43 23.75 -1.01
C GLY A 45 38.54 23.28 -2.16
N ALA A 46 38.10 22.04 -2.09
CA ALA A 46 37.21 21.42 -3.06
C ALA A 46 36.18 20.48 -2.38
N LEU A 47 34.97 20.45 -2.91
CA LEU A 47 33.95 19.43 -2.56
C LEU A 47 34.04 18.30 -3.57
N LEU A 48 34.36 17.08 -3.09
CA LEU A 48 34.50 15.89 -3.91
C LEU A 48 33.17 15.09 -3.99
N HIS A 49 33.07 14.23 -5.00
CA HIS A 49 31.98 13.27 -5.20
C HIS A 49 30.58 13.88 -5.48
N HIS A 50 30.49 15.21 -5.58
CA HIS A 50 29.21 15.93 -5.80
C HIS A 50 29.18 16.73 -7.09
N VAL A 51 30.23 16.63 -7.92
CA VAL A 51 30.30 17.22 -9.25
C VAL A 51 29.38 16.49 -10.20
N TYR A 52 28.36 17.17 -10.72
CA TYR A 52 27.46 16.60 -11.71
C TYR A 52 27.69 17.13 -13.13
N GLN A 53 28.43 18.26 -13.24
CA GLN A 53 28.74 18.88 -14.52
C GLN A 53 30.09 19.62 -14.46
N THR A 54 30.88 19.51 -15.50
CA THR A 54 32.14 20.23 -15.67
C THR A 54 32.04 21.11 -16.92
N LEU A 55 32.43 22.39 -16.79
CA LEU A 55 32.39 23.38 -17.85
C LEU A 55 33.79 23.99 -18.02
N LYS A 56 34.08 24.51 -19.20
CA LYS A 56 35.27 25.30 -19.46
C LYS A 56 34.93 26.77 -19.45
N LEU A 57 35.31 27.51 -18.39
CA LEU A 57 34.94 28.89 -18.16
C LEU A 57 36.13 29.71 -17.64
N PRO A 58 36.35 30.95 -18.14
CA PRO A 58 37.61 31.71 -17.94
C PRO A 58 37.77 32.32 -16.54
N GLY A 59 36.94 31.97 -15.57
CA GLY A 59 37.11 32.46 -14.21
C GLY A 59 35.96 32.11 -13.29
N SER A 60 36.17 32.20 -11.99
CA SER A 60 35.24 31.81 -10.94
C SER A 60 33.90 32.55 -10.99
N ILE A 61 33.87 33.79 -11.42
CA ILE A 61 32.65 34.59 -11.55
C ILE A 61 31.73 34.01 -12.66
N TYR A 62 32.29 33.55 -13.77
CA TYR A 62 31.54 32.91 -14.85
C TYR A 62 31.04 31.52 -14.42
N CYS A 63 31.85 30.82 -13.65
CA CYS A 63 31.49 29.54 -13.04
C CYS A 63 30.31 29.72 -12.06
N LEU A 64 30.35 30.76 -11.21
CA LEU A 64 29.26 31.05 -10.29
C LEU A 64 27.98 31.45 -11.03
N ARG A 65 28.09 32.22 -12.12
CA ARG A 65 26.93 32.59 -12.96
C ARG A 65 26.29 31.34 -13.59
N ALA A 66 27.10 30.42 -14.12
CA ALA A 66 26.58 29.17 -14.64
C ALA A 66 25.87 28.30 -13.55
N CYS A 67 26.38 28.36 -12.31
CA CYS A 67 25.72 27.76 -11.17
C CYS A 67 24.40 28.45 -10.81
N ASP A 68 24.33 29.77 -10.88
CA ASP A 68 23.11 30.53 -10.60
C ASP A 68 21.99 30.23 -11.61
N ASP A 69 22.34 29.94 -12.85
CA ASP A 69 21.40 29.61 -13.92
C ASP A 69 20.94 28.13 -13.88
N ASP A 70 21.64 27.25 -13.15
CA ASP A 70 21.24 25.84 -12.99
C ASP A 70 20.57 25.60 -11.62
N ILE A 71 19.31 25.17 -11.64
CA ILE A 71 18.54 24.89 -10.41
C ILE A 71 19.14 23.78 -9.56
N ARG A 72 19.92 22.87 -10.15
CA ARG A 72 20.58 21.76 -9.47
C ARG A 72 21.83 22.19 -8.72
N CYS A 73 22.45 23.30 -9.15
CA CYS A 73 23.70 23.73 -8.59
C CYS A 73 23.54 24.29 -7.17
N GLN A 74 24.37 23.81 -6.26
CA GLN A 74 24.43 24.23 -4.85
C GLN A 74 25.76 24.91 -4.51
N SER A 75 26.83 24.54 -5.18
CA SER A 75 28.18 25.11 -5.03
C SER A 75 29.04 24.83 -6.26
N ILE A 76 30.21 25.43 -6.32
CA ILE A 76 31.17 25.21 -7.38
C ILE A 76 32.56 24.92 -6.82
N ASN A 77 33.39 24.16 -7.58
CA ASN A 77 34.84 24.18 -7.50
C ASN A 77 35.36 24.77 -8.79
N HIS A 78 36.18 25.79 -8.71
CA HIS A 78 36.85 26.39 -9.88
C HIS A 78 38.36 26.14 -9.81
N VAL A 79 38.92 25.54 -10.85
CA VAL A 79 40.37 25.30 -10.96
C VAL A 79 41.05 26.60 -11.38
N VAL A 80 41.93 27.11 -10.53
CA VAL A 80 42.53 28.46 -10.68
C VAL A 80 43.33 28.61 -11.98
N HIS A 81 44.03 27.57 -12.42
CA HIS A 81 44.93 27.63 -13.60
C HIS A 81 44.42 26.75 -14.76
N GLY A 82 43.16 26.45 -14.87
CA GLY A 82 42.67 25.52 -15.88
C GLY A 82 41.39 25.89 -16.60
N GLU A 83 40.80 27.01 -16.27
CA GLU A 83 39.48 27.44 -16.79
C GLU A 83 38.39 26.34 -16.58
N ILE A 84 38.58 25.45 -15.61
CA ILE A 84 37.67 24.36 -15.33
C ILE A 84 36.71 24.77 -14.19
N CYS A 85 35.44 24.68 -14.47
CA CYS A 85 34.34 24.94 -13.54
C CYS A 85 33.60 23.64 -13.26
N GLU A 86 33.58 23.20 -12.02
CA GLU A 86 32.82 22.03 -11.56
C GLU A 86 31.60 22.47 -10.81
N LEU A 87 30.41 22.12 -11.30
CA LEU A 87 29.13 22.39 -10.65
C LEU A 87 28.76 21.24 -9.71
N ASN A 88 28.52 21.54 -8.43
CA ASN A 88 28.20 20.58 -7.39
C ASN A 88 26.70 20.63 -7.03
N ASN A 89 26.09 19.46 -6.78
CA ASN A 89 24.72 19.34 -6.32
C ASN A 89 24.57 19.35 -4.79
N ARG A 90 25.67 19.61 -4.06
CA ARG A 90 25.72 19.74 -2.59
C ARG A 90 26.65 20.90 -2.21
N THR A 91 26.63 21.20 -0.91
CA THR A 91 27.56 22.18 -0.30
C THR A 91 28.45 21.51 0.75
N LYS A 92 29.55 22.15 1.13
CA LYS A 92 30.46 21.64 2.16
C LYS A 92 29.81 21.53 3.53
N GLU A 93 28.80 22.35 3.82
CA GLU A 93 28.07 22.32 5.08
C GLU A 93 27.17 21.06 5.17
N VAL A 94 26.67 20.63 4.03
CA VAL A 94 25.86 19.40 3.90
C VAL A 94 26.73 18.16 3.88
N ARG A 95 27.92 18.26 3.28
CA ARG A 95 28.89 17.16 3.09
C ARG A 95 30.27 17.52 3.62
N PRO A 96 30.42 17.76 4.92
CA PRO A 96 31.71 18.21 5.46
C PRO A 96 32.84 17.16 5.34
N LYS A 97 32.50 15.88 5.25
CA LYS A 97 33.44 14.77 5.08
C LYS A 97 34.02 14.67 3.67
N ASP A 98 33.29 15.21 2.70
CA ASP A 98 33.68 15.19 1.28
C ASP A 98 34.38 16.48 0.88
N PHE A 99 34.56 17.42 1.81
CA PHE A 99 35.32 18.64 1.60
C PHE A 99 36.78 18.41 1.97
N THR A 100 37.68 18.70 1.04
CA THR A 100 39.13 18.49 1.19
C THR A 100 39.94 19.74 0.83
N THR A 101 41.19 19.76 1.26
CA THR A 101 42.17 20.77 0.80
C THR A 101 42.62 20.44 -0.61
N ASP A 102 42.57 21.43 -1.51
CA ASP A 102 43.07 21.35 -2.88
C ASP A 102 43.51 22.76 -3.30
N ASP A 103 44.80 23.03 -3.19
CA ASP A 103 45.40 24.36 -3.44
C ASP A 103 45.23 24.83 -4.90
N THR A 104 44.79 23.96 -5.79
CA THR A 104 44.53 24.28 -7.19
C THR A 104 43.10 24.79 -7.41
N LYS A 105 42.27 24.72 -6.41
CA LYS A 105 40.83 25.01 -6.53
C LYS A 105 40.33 26.12 -5.58
N VAL A 106 39.28 26.76 -6.01
CA VAL A 106 38.48 27.67 -5.17
C VAL A 106 37.06 27.12 -5.07
N TYR A 107 36.65 26.82 -3.85
CA TYR A 107 35.26 26.44 -3.57
C TYR A 107 34.44 27.68 -3.31
N MET A 108 33.23 27.75 -3.91
CA MET A 108 32.24 28.81 -3.66
C MET A 108 30.84 28.21 -3.54
N LYS A 109 30.12 28.64 -2.51
CA LYS A 109 28.70 28.26 -2.31
C LYS A 109 27.79 29.19 -3.11
N LYS A 110 26.71 28.66 -3.68
CA LYS A 110 25.63 29.43 -4.29
C LYS A 110 24.82 30.14 -3.21
N PHE A 111 24.74 31.45 -3.26
CA PHE A 111 23.99 32.24 -2.28
C PHE A 111 22.63 32.70 -2.80
N ARG A 112 22.57 33.11 -4.06
CA ARG A 112 21.33 33.65 -4.65
C ARG A 112 20.53 32.50 -5.27
N LYS A 113 19.20 32.52 -5.07
CA LYS A 113 18.27 31.54 -5.70
C LYS A 113 18.63 30.07 -5.50
N ARG A 114 19.28 29.72 -4.38
CA ARG A 114 19.58 28.32 -4.08
C ARG A 114 18.30 27.54 -3.87
N THR A 115 18.11 26.50 -4.64
CA THR A 115 16.99 25.57 -4.46
C THR A 115 17.25 24.71 -3.22
N ALA A 116 16.31 24.69 -2.27
CA ALA A 116 16.44 23.86 -1.09
C ALA A 116 16.46 22.35 -1.46
N ILE A 117 17.37 21.62 -0.85
CA ILE A 117 17.50 20.16 -1.07
C ILE A 117 16.20 19.48 -0.69
N GLY A 118 15.69 18.60 -1.53
CA GLY A 118 14.42 17.88 -1.33
C GLY A 118 13.16 18.66 -1.70
N SER A 119 13.25 19.94 -2.11
CA SER A 119 12.07 20.72 -2.48
C SER A 119 11.50 20.38 -3.85
N ILE A 120 12.33 19.93 -4.78
CA ILE A 120 11.95 19.53 -6.14
C ILE A 120 12.66 18.24 -6.56
N SER A 121 12.10 17.53 -7.53
CA SER A 121 12.63 16.24 -8.00
C SER A 121 14.03 16.31 -8.60
N GLN A 122 14.44 17.49 -9.14
CA GLN A 122 15.78 17.70 -9.74
C GLN A 122 16.87 17.91 -8.68
N VAL A 123 16.49 18.24 -7.43
CA VAL A 123 17.40 18.42 -6.29
C VAL A 123 16.93 17.57 -5.12
N PRO A 124 16.89 16.22 -5.28
CA PRO A 124 16.40 15.35 -4.23
C PRO A 124 17.40 15.30 -3.08
N ALA A 125 16.91 15.15 -1.86
CA ALA A 125 17.72 14.82 -0.70
C ALA A 125 18.06 13.31 -0.70
N GLU A 126 19.15 12.92 -0.10
CA GLU A 126 19.46 11.52 0.11
C GLU A 126 18.62 10.91 1.25
N SER A 127 18.29 11.71 2.27
CA SER A 127 17.51 11.25 3.40
C SER A 127 16.78 12.42 4.08
N CYS A 128 15.77 12.09 4.89
CA CYS A 128 15.12 13.07 5.77
C CYS A 128 16.10 13.75 6.74
N ASN A 129 17.12 13.00 7.18
CA ASN A 129 18.14 13.54 8.05
C ASN A 129 19.00 14.61 7.33
N GLU A 130 19.28 14.45 6.04
CA GLU A 130 19.93 15.49 5.25
C GLU A 130 19.13 16.77 5.23
N ILE A 131 17.80 16.70 5.00
CA ILE A 131 16.91 17.86 5.02
C ILE A 131 16.86 18.49 6.43
N LYS A 132 16.79 17.68 7.46
CA LYS A 132 16.79 18.14 8.86
C LYS A 132 18.05 18.94 9.19
N THR A 133 19.21 18.44 8.78
CA THR A 133 20.51 19.04 9.13
C THR A 133 20.88 20.22 8.23
N SER A 134 20.63 20.13 6.92
CA SER A 134 21.05 21.13 5.93
C SER A 134 20.05 22.27 5.74
N GLU A 135 18.76 21.95 5.72
CA GLU A 135 17.69 22.90 5.41
C GLU A 135 16.88 23.31 6.65
N LYS A 136 17.16 22.70 7.83
CA LYS A 136 16.36 22.87 9.03
C LYS A 136 14.89 22.58 8.77
N GLY A 137 14.62 21.58 7.90
CA GLY A 137 13.30 21.22 7.45
C GLY A 137 12.37 20.81 8.59
N ARG A 138 11.07 21.02 8.38
CA ARG A 138 10.01 20.58 9.29
C ARG A 138 9.39 19.29 8.76
N ASN A 139 8.56 18.63 9.59
CA ASN A 139 7.77 17.50 9.14
C ASN A 139 6.99 17.85 7.87
N GLY A 140 7.10 17.02 6.85
CA GLY A 140 6.50 17.32 5.54
C GLY A 140 6.96 16.38 4.45
N LYS A 141 6.43 16.60 3.25
CA LYS A 141 6.80 15.81 2.06
C LYS A 141 7.97 16.45 1.33
N TYR A 142 8.93 15.60 0.96
CA TYR A 142 10.16 16.00 0.26
C TYR A 142 10.52 14.98 -0.82
N TRP A 143 11.30 15.42 -1.81
CA TRP A 143 11.87 14.54 -2.81
C TRP A 143 13.13 13.87 -2.27
N LEU A 144 13.16 12.54 -2.28
CA LEU A 144 14.25 11.71 -1.77
C LEU A 144 14.81 10.81 -2.88
N SER A 145 16.15 10.64 -2.92
CA SER A 145 16.83 9.78 -3.89
C SER A 145 17.21 8.40 -3.32
N SER A 146 17.13 8.21 -2.01
CA SER A 146 17.51 6.94 -1.36
C SER A 146 16.45 5.85 -1.43
N ILE A 147 15.19 6.23 -1.71
CA ILE A 147 14.06 5.30 -1.65
C ILE A 147 14.10 4.32 -2.83
N ILE A 148 14.28 4.83 -4.04
CA ILE A 148 14.43 4.03 -5.26
C ILE A 148 15.71 4.49 -5.98
N PRO A 149 16.71 3.63 -6.19
CA PRO A 149 17.93 4.01 -6.89
C PRO A 149 17.64 4.63 -8.27
N GLY A 150 18.16 5.82 -8.51
CA GLY A 150 18.03 6.52 -9.77
C GLY A 150 16.68 7.23 -10.01
N THR A 151 15.71 7.09 -9.11
CA THR A 151 14.39 7.72 -9.26
C THR A 151 14.03 8.50 -7.99
N PRO A 152 13.95 9.84 -8.05
CA PRO A 152 13.48 10.64 -6.91
C PRO A 152 12.02 10.32 -6.54
N VAL A 153 11.75 10.08 -5.26
CA VAL A 153 10.43 9.75 -4.72
C VAL A 153 9.96 10.85 -3.78
N PHE A 154 8.70 11.28 -3.93
CA PHE A 154 8.11 12.29 -3.07
C PHE A 154 7.51 11.60 -1.83
N ALA A 155 8.21 11.68 -0.69
CA ALA A 155 7.88 10.95 0.54
C ALA A 155 7.77 11.88 1.76
N TYR A 156 7.05 11.42 2.79
CA TYR A 156 6.89 12.16 4.03
C TYR A 156 8.09 11.92 4.96
N CYS A 157 8.68 13.00 5.45
CA CYS A 157 9.74 13.01 6.45
C CYS A 157 9.19 13.36 7.83
N ASP A 158 9.44 12.52 8.81
CA ASP A 158 9.30 12.86 10.23
C ASP A 158 10.64 13.35 10.76
N MET A 159 10.74 14.66 10.98
CA MET A 159 11.97 15.28 11.44
C MET A 159 12.27 15.03 12.92
N SER A 160 11.31 14.51 13.70
CA SER A 160 11.55 14.14 15.11
C SER A 160 12.43 12.88 15.19
N THR A 161 12.16 11.90 14.34
CA THR A 161 12.93 10.65 14.25
C THR A 161 14.09 10.74 13.25
N GLY A 162 14.03 11.69 12.31
CA GLY A 162 14.97 11.79 11.19
C GLY A 162 14.78 10.69 10.12
N GLY A 163 13.68 9.94 10.23
CA GLY A 163 13.36 8.80 9.37
C GLY A 163 12.18 9.06 8.43
N VAL A 164 12.18 8.35 7.32
CA VAL A 164 11.02 8.16 6.46
C VAL A 164 10.38 6.86 6.87
N ASP A 165 9.07 6.82 7.01
CA ASP A 165 8.33 5.57 6.90
C ASP A 165 7.88 5.43 5.45
N GLU A 166 8.75 4.87 4.62
CA GLU A 166 8.49 4.65 3.21
C GLU A 166 7.31 3.69 3.00
N CYS A 167 7.02 2.87 4.00
CA CYS A 167 5.92 1.91 3.97
C CYS A 167 4.55 2.58 4.14
N THR A 168 4.50 3.81 4.61
CA THR A 168 3.26 4.60 4.74
C THR A 168 3.02 5.55 3.57
N SER A 169 3.97 5.63 2.62
CA SER A 169 3.81 6.47 1.44
C SER A 169 2.67 5.97 0.55
N SER A 170 1.96 6.88 -0.10
CA SER A 170 0.89 6.56 -1.06
C SER A 170 1.40 5.88 -2.34
N THR A 171 2.69 5.87 -2.55
CA THR A 171 3.37 5.12 -3.62
C THR A 171 3.75 3.76 -3.06
N LEU A 172 3.26 2.69 -3.69
CA LEU A 172 3.67 1.32 -3.35
C LEU A 172 5.17 1.16 -3.63
N VAL A 173 5.98 1.36 -2.60
CA VAL A 173 7.43 1.19 -2.70
C VAL A 173 7.83 -0.28 -2.84
N CYS A 174 6.99 -1.20 -2.34
CA CYS A 174 7.11 -2.63 -2.57
C CYS A 174 5.90 -3.12 -3.39
N SER A 175 6.11 -4.14 -4.22
CA SER A 175 5.00 -4.84 -4.86
C SER A 175 4.00 -5.35 -3.80
N ILE A 176 2.73 -5.49 -4.17
CA ILE A 176 1.66 -6.01 -3.29
C ILE A 176 2.02 -7.35 -2.63
N HIS A 177 2.86 -8.14 -3.27
CA HIS A 177 3.29 -9.46 -2.75
C HIS A 177 4.44 -9.38 -1.74
N PHE A 178 4.97 -8.20 -1.48
CA PHE A 178 6.07 -7.97 -0.55
C PHE A 178 5.60 -7.16 0.65
N ASN A 179 6.06 -7.54 1.83
CA ASN A 179 5.85 -6.72 3.01
C ASN A 179 6.90 -5.62 3.06
N CYS A 180 6.47 -4.38 3.13
CA CYS A 180 7.37 -3.27 3.34
C CYS A 180 7.76 -3.20 4.82
N ILE A 181 9.05 -3.33 5.11
CA ILE A 181 9.62 -3.18 6.44
C ILE A 181 10.42 -1.89 6.45
N ASN A 182 9.95 -0.92 7.22
CA ASN A 182 10.69 0.31 7.45
C ASN A 182 11.96 0.04 8.26
N THR A 183 13.07 0.61 7.84
CA THR A 183 14.37 0.52 8.51
C THR A 183 14.90 1.93 8.78
N LEU A 184 15.89 2.07 9.65
CA LEU A 184 16.47 3.39 9.92
C LEU A 184 17.13 3.97 8.66
N GLY A 185 16.48 4.99 8.08
CA GLY A 185 16.95 5.68 6.88
C GLY A 185 16.70 4.96 5.55
N SER A 186 15.89 3.90 5.53
CA SER A 186 15.54 3.16 4.32
C SER A 186 14.40 2.18 4.59
N TYR A 187 14.04 1.39 3.60
CA TYR A 187 13.09 0.28 3.72
C TYR A 187 13.67 -0.97 3.05
N ARG A 188 13.07 -2.10 3.35
CA ARG A 188 13.29 -3.34 2.61
C ARG A 188 11.96 -3.98 2.26
N CYS A 189 11.90 -4.61 1.10
CA CYS A 189 10.79 -5.44 0.72
C CYS A 189 11.07 -6.88 1.17
N ASP A 190 10.26 -7.37 2.10
CA ASP A 190 10.35 -8.75 2.57
C ASP A 190 9.55 -9.66 1.64
N HIS A 191 10.23 -10.55 0.97
CA HIS A 191 9.66 -11.46 -0.02
C HIS A 191 8.79 -12.56 0.60
N ASN A 192 8.93 -12.83 1.89
CA ASN A 192 8.25 -13.91 2.57
C ASN A 192 6.84 -13.54 3.07
N HIS A 193 6.22 -12.50 2.52
CA HIS A 193 4.88 -12.09 2.94
C HIS A 193 3.75 -12.94 2.36
N SER A 194 3.95 -13.54 1.20
CA SER A 194 3.00 -14.43 0.51
C SER A 194 3.75 -15.48 -0.30
N CYS A 195 3.06 -16.56 -0.65
CA CYS A 195 3.62 -17.58 -1.54
C CYS A 195 4.05 -16.98 -2.89
N GLN A 196 3.27 -16.03 -3.42
CA GLN A 196 3.62 -15.32 -4.66
C GLN A 196 4.92 -14.50 -4.51
N GLY A 197 5.12 -13.86 -3.37
CA GLY A 197 6.38 -13.14 -3.08
C GLY A 197 7.59 -14.08 -3.07
N ILE A 198 7.46 -15.24 -2.43
CA ILE A 198 8.51 -16.27 -2.43
C ILE A 198 8.79 -16.79 -3.84
N LEU A 199 7.74 -17.04 -4.64
CA LEU A 199 7.90 -17.48 -6.03
C LEU A 199 8.63 -16.43 -6.88
N MET A 200 8.31 -15.16 -6.72
CA MET A 200 8.98 -14.07 -7.43
C MET A 200 10.47 -13.96 -7.04
N ASP A 201 10.78 -14.04 -5.75
CA ASP A 201 12.16 -14.05 -5.27
C ASP A 201 12.92 -15.28 -5.78
N GLY A 202 12.30 -16.46 -5.73
CA GLY A 202 12.88 -17.69 -6.27
C GLY A 202 13.21 -17.60 -7.76
N LYS A 203 12.29 -17.04 -8.56
CA LYS A 203 12.55 -16.80 -9.99
C LYS A 203 13.73 -15.86 -10.24
N GLN A 204 13.86 -14.79 -9.46
CA GLN A 204 15.03 -13.88 -9.56
C GLN A 204 16.35 -14.58 -9.22
N LYS A 205 16.30 -15.57 -8.33
CA LYS A 205 17.47 -16.36 -7.89
C LYS A 205 17.66 -17.64 -8.69
N ASN A 206 16.86 -17.88 -9.74
CA ASN A 206 16.85 -19.13 -10.54
C ASN A 206 16.65 -20.39 -9.68
N LEU A 207 15.81 -20.30 -8.63
CA LEU A 207 15.45 -21.43 -7.78
C LEU A 207 14.21 -22.12 -8.33
N SER A 208 14.21 -23.45 -8.34
CA SER A 208 13.03 -24.26 -8.59
C SER A 208 12.30 -24.46 -7.26
N LEU A 209 11.10 -23.90 -7.14
CA LEU A 209 10.26 -24.02 -5.97
C LEU A 209 9.19 -25.08 -6.22
N ILE A 210 8.86 -25.84 -5.17
CA ILE A 210 7.88 -26.91 -5.19
C ILE A 210 6.74 -26.60 -4.22
N ASP A 211 5.61 -27.26 -4.38
CA ASP A 211 4.49 -27.17 -3.46
C ASP A 211 4.88 -27.67 -2.07
N GLY A 212 4.37 -27.02 -1.03
CA GLY A 212 4.67 -27.42 0.34
C GLY A 212 4.51 -26.33 1.38
N LEU A 213 5.01 -26.59 2.59
CA LEU A 213 5.02 -25.65 3.69
C LEU A 213 6.12 -24.60 3.54
N TYR A 214 5.73 -23.35 3.63
CA TYR A 214 6.64 -22.20 3.64
C TYR A 214 6.39 -21.33 4.87
N THR A 215 7.46 -20.72 5.36
CA THR A 215 7.36 -19.71 6.42
C THR A 215 7.13 -18.37 5.78
N LEU A 216 5.99 -17.77 6.08
CA LEU A 216 5.65 -16.41 5.75
C LEU A 216 5.88 -15.49 6.94
N SER A 217 6.16 -14.21 6.68
CA SER A 217 6.39 -13.21 7.70
C SER A 217 5.59 -11.95 7.46
N THR A 218 5.14 -11.33 8.55
CA THR A 218 4.57 -9.99 8.58
C THR A 218 5.47 -9.07 9.40
N LYS A 219 5.09 -7.80 9.57
CA LYS A 219 5.86 -6.86 10.42
C LYS A 219 6.07 -7.37 11.85
N SER A 220 5.16 -8.19 12.38
CA SER A 220 5.12 -8.56 13.80
C SER A 220 5.23 -10.04 14.08
N THR A 221 5.03 -10.90 13.09
CA THR A 221 4.97 -12.35 13.32
C THR A 221 5.39 -13.15 12.10
N SER A 222 5.91 -14.37 12.35
CA SER A 222 6.15 -15.36 11.32
C SER A 222 5.26 -16.57 11.57
N PHE A 223 4.77 -17.19 10.50
CA PHE A 223 3.89 -18.34 10.56
C PHE A 223 4.10 -19.23 9.34
N GLN A 224 3.68 -20.47 9.44
CA GLN A 224 3.72 -21.41 8.33
C GLN A 224 2.35 -21.52 7.66
N THR A 225 2.38 -21.76 6.35
CA THR A 225 1.21 -22.13 5.55
C THR A 225 1.65 -22.90 4.32
N TYR A 226 0.73 -23.62 3.70
CA TYR A 226 0.99 -24.34 2.46
C TYR A 226 0.97 -23.39 1.26
N CYS A 227 1.96 -23.53 0.38
CA CYS A 227 2.03 -22.82 -0.89
C CYS A 227 1.91 -23.80 -2.05
N ASP A 228 1.00 -23.53 -2.98
CA ASP A 228 1.00 -24.08 -4.33
C ASP A 228 1.88 -23.20 -5.21
N MET A 229 3.02 -23.70 -5.62
CA MET A 229 4.06 -22.97 -6.38
C MET A 229 4.08 -23.34 -7.86
N THR A 230 3.44 -24.44 -8.22
CA THR A 230 3.60 -25.07 -9.53
C THR A 230 2.44 -24.83 -10.47
N THR A 231 1.26 -24.51 -9.95
CA THR A 231 0.05 -24.34 -10.75
C THR A 231 0.07 -23.01 -11.51
N SER A 232 0.03 -23.08 -12.83
CA SER A 232 -0.17 -21.93 -13.76
C SER A 232 0.85 -20.78 -13.68
N GLY A 233 2.04 -21.00 -13.15
CA GLY A 233 3.10 -19.97 -13.07
C GLY A 233 2.85 -18.86 -12.05
N GLN A 234 1.81 -18.99 -11.23
CA GLN A 234 1.47 -18.16 -10.08
C GLN A 234 1.56 -19.01 -8.81
N ALA A 235 1.88 -18.40 -7.69
CA ALA A 235 1.83 -19.10 -6.43
C ALA A 235 0.56 -18.73 -5.65
N TRP A 236 0.01 -19.72 -4.95
CA TRP A 236 -1.20 -19.57 -4.16
C TRP A 236 -0.93 -19.91 -2.71
N THR A 237 -1.45 -19.10 -1.82
CA THR A 237 -1.33 -19.28 -0.37
C THR A 237 -2.61 -19.92 0.16
N LEU A 238 -2.51 -21.10 0.77
CA LEU A 238 -3.64 -21.76 1.41
C LEU A 238 -4.04 -21.00 2.67
N ILE A 239 -5.29 -20.57 2.74
CA ILE A 239 -5.79 -19.76 3.86
C ILE A 239 -6.81 -20.45 4.73
N ALA A 240 -7.67 -21.29 4.15
CA ALA A 240 -8.70 -22.03 4.87
C ALA A 240 -9.05 -23.32 4.14
N ARG A 241 -9.66 -24.26 4.86
CA ARG A 241 -10.29 -25.45 4.33
C ARG A 241 -11.57 -25.71 5.09
N PHE A 242 -12.63 -26.03 4.35
CA PHE A 242 -13.97 -26.29 4.85
C PHE A 242 -14.38 -27.71 4.58
N SER A 243 -14.88 -28.41 5.61
CA SER A 243 -15.23 -29.82 5.54
C SER A 243 -16.56 -30.08 6.24
N ASN A 244 -17.42 -30.86 5.60
CA ASN A 244 -18.65 -31.35 6.21
C ASN A 244 -18.47 -32.76 6.85
N SER A 245 -17.22 -33.22 7.02
CA SER A 245 -16.96 -34.57 7.56
C SER A 245 -16.97 -34.64 9.07
N ASP A 246 -16.84 -33.53 9.75
CA ASP A 246 -16.88 -33.42 11.20
C ASP A 246 -18.25 -32.92 11.70
N ALA A 247 -18.42 -32.92 13.02
CA ALA A 247 -19.65 -32.43 13.65
C ALA A 247 -19.64 -30.92 13.93
N LYS A 248 -18.59 -30.22 13.53
CA LYS A 248 -18.45 -28.78 13.72
C LYS A 248 -18.82 -28.07 12.44
N ASN A 249 -19.94 -27.40 12.46
CA ASN A 249 -20.14 -26.28 11.57
C ASN A 249 -19.32 -25.11 12.10
N TRP A 250 -18.45 -24.54 11.30
CA TRP A 250 -17.68 -23.34 11.64
C TRP A 250 -18.56 -22.14 11.95
N MET A 251 -19.84 -22.27 11.72
CA MET A 251 -20.88 -21.31 11.95
C MET A 251 -21.77 -21.79 13.09
N GLU A 252 -21.23 -21.81 14.30
CA GLU A 252 -21.98 -22.23 15.48
C GLU A 252 -22.83 -21.06 16.04
N ASP A 253 -23.98 -21.37 16.60
CA ASP A 253 -24.85 -20.48 17.36
C ASP A 253 -24.14 -19.75 18.51
N SER A 254 -23.00 -20.26 18.94
CA SER A 254 -22.12 -19.63 19.91
C SER A 254 -21.50 -18.32 19.44
N GLY A 255 -21.67 -17.94 18.16
CA GLY A 255 -21.08 -16.77 17.55
C GLY A 255 -19.59 -16.92 17.20
N GLU A 256 -19.06 -18.13 17.28
CA GLU A 256 -17.70 -18.43 16.86
C GLU A 256 -17.65 -18.73 15.37
N TRP A 257 -17.63 -17.66 14.60
CA TRP A 257 -17.52 -17.74 13.16
C TRP A 257 -16.07 -17.92 12.71
N TRP A 258 -15.84 -18.75 11.70
CA TRP A 258 -14.50 -18.97 11.17
C TRP A 258 -13.79 -17.66 10.74
N TYR A 259 -14.50 -16.68 10.22
CA TYR A 259 -13.92 -15.39 9.83
C TYR A 259 -13.56 -14.49 11.03
N ASP A 260 -14.02 -14.79 12.22
CA ASP A 260 -13.66 -14.06 13.44
C ASP A 260 -12.43 -14.65 14.12
N LYS A 261 -12.13 -15.91 13.86
CA LYS A 261 -11.00 -16.58 14.48
C LYS A 261 -9.68 -15.96 14.03
N THR A 262 -8.80 -15.72 14.98
CA THR A 262 -7.42 -15.26 14.77
C THR A 262 -6.42 -16.23 15.38
N VAL A 263 -6.85 -17.49 15.54
CA VAL A 263 -6.04 -18.59 16.03
C VAL A 263 -6.04 -19.67 14.95
N ARG A 264 -4.86 -20.23 14.69
CA ARG A 264 -4.71 -21.36 13.77
C ARG A 264 -5.53 -22.56 14.24
N VAL A 265 -6.22 -23.21 13.30
CA VAL A 265 -6.99 -24.42 13.52
C VAL A 265 -6.62 -25.45 12.46
N GLY A 266 -6.61 -26.73 12.82
CA GLY A 266 -6.41 -27.84 11.91
C GLY A 266 -4.98 -27.99 11.35
N ASP A 267 -4.83 -28.93 10.44
CA ASP A 267 -3.55 -29.26 9.78
C ASP A 267 -3.36 -28.41 8.51
N ILE A 268 -2.33 -27.58 8.53
CA ILE A 268 -1.94 -26.72 7.41
C ILE A 268 -0.95 -27.40 6.46
N SER A 269 -0.42 -28.57 6.81
CA SER A 269 0.66 -29.21 6.07
C SER A 269 0.18 -30.11 4.94
N ASN A 270 -1.06 -30.53 4.99
CA ASN A 270 -1.63 -31.48 4.05
C ASN A 270 -2.93 -30.93 3.43
N THR A 271 -2.90 -30.65 2.16
CA THR A 271 -4.05 -30.13 1.39
C THR A 271 -5.11 -31.18 1.08
N SER A 272 -4.78 -32.48 1.23
CA SER A 272 -5.68 -33.58 0.89
C SER A 272 -6.49 -34.10 2.08
N VAL A 273 -6.31 -33.52 3.25
CA VAL A 273 -7.10 -33.90 4.44
C VAL A 273 -8.51 -33.35 4.31
N ASN A 274 -9.49 -34.21 4.55
CA ASN A 274 -10.90 -33.81 4.62
C ASN A 274 -11.26 -33.46 6.08
N ALA A 275 -10.83 -32.28 6.51
CA ALA A 275 -11.09 -31.72 7.83
C ALA A 275 -10.93 -30.21 7.76
N ASP A 276 -11.57 -29.49 8.66
CA ASP A 276 -11.48 -28.04 8.76
C ASP A 276 -10.06 -27.55 9.05
N MET A 277 -9.73 -26.40 8.46
CA MET A 277 -8.44 -25.76 8.69
C MET A 277 -8.55 -24.24 8.51
N LEU A 278 -7.90 -23.50 9.39
CA LEU A 278 -7.71 -22.06 9.27
C LEU A 278 -6.23 -21.72 9.50
N SER A 279 -5.59 -21.22 8.45
CA SER A 279 -4.22 -20.73 8.50
C SER A 279 -4.18 -19.27 8.99
N PRO A 280 -3.11 -18.84 9.69
CA PRO A 280 -2.88 -17.41 9.93
C PRO A 280 -2.87 -16.56 8.67
N ALA A 281 -2.61 -17.14 7.52
CA ALA A 281 -2.69 -16.48 6.22
C ALA A 281 -4.08 -15.86 5.94
N PHE A 282 -5.15 -16.42 6.49
CA PHE A 282 -6.52 -15.94 6.32
C PHE A 282 -6.71 -14.47 6.78
N TRP A 283 -6.05 -14.08 7.88
CA TRP A 283 -6.10 -12.71 8.42
C TRP A 283 -4.81 -11.91 8.27
N LEU A 284 -3.72 -12.52 7.77
CA LEU A 284 -2.42 -11.87 7.65
C LEU A 284 -1.98 -11.65 6.20
N VAL A 285 -2.32 -12.57 5.27
CA VAL A 285 -1.88 -12.48 3.88
C VAL A 285 -2.85 -11.65 3.05
N ARG A 286 -2.34 -10.65 2.39
CA ARG A 286 -3.09 -9.83 1.43
C ARG A 286 -3.01 -10.43 0.04
N GLY A 287 -4.09 -10.30 -0.71
CA GLY A 287 -4.15 -10.78 -2.08
C GLY A 287 -5.08 -9.95 -2.96
N ARG A 288 -5.12 -10.30 -4.24
CA ARG A 288 -6.04 -9.72 -5.21
C ARG A 288 -7.10 -10.71 -5.66
N LYS A 289 -6.71 -11.96 -5.74
CA LYS A 289 -7.55 -13.03 -6.24
C LYS A 289 -7.66 -14.15 -5.22
N PHE A 290 -8.72 -14.93 -5.34
CA PHE A 290 -8.81 -16.22 -4.66
C PHE A 290 -9.22 -17.31 -5.62
N LYS A 291 -8.90 -18.56 -5.27
CA LYS A 291 -9.39 -19.77 -5.93
C LYS A 291 -9.90 -20.75 -4.90
N ILE A 292 -10.77 -21.64 -5.33
CA ILE A 292 -11.27 -22.77 -4.56
C ILE A 292 -10.90 -24.04 -5.30
N THR A 293 -10.37 -25.02 -4.56
CA THR A 293 -10.01 -26.36 -5.08
C THR A 293 -10.57 -27.44 -4.16
N ARG A 294 -10.65 -28.67 -4.65
CA ARG A 294 -11.03 -29.83 -3.84
C ARG A 294 -9.80 -30.40 -3.12
N SER A 295 -10.00 -30.94 -1.93
CA SER A 295 -8.93 -31.61 -1.18
C SER A 295 -8.50 -32.95 -1.78
N ASP A 296 -9.38 -33.63 -2.53
CA ASP A 296 -9.11 -34.88 -3.21
C ASP A 296 -8.46 -34.71 -4.60
N ASP A 297 -8.17 -33.45 -5.02
CA ASP A 297 -7.42 -33.14 -6.22
C ASP A 297 -5.98 -32.71 -5.87
N PRO A 298 -4.97 -33.57 -6.04
CA PRO A 298 -3.59 -33.27 -5.70
C PRO A 298 -2.93 -32.24 -6.62
N GLN A 299 -3.58 -31.90 -7.73
CA GLN A 299 -3.07 -30.89 -8.68
C GLN A 299 -3.60 -29.51 -8.38
N HIS A 300 -4.43 -29.36 -7.36
CA HIS A 300 -5.03 -28.07 -6.96
C HIS A 300 -5.74 -27.36 -8.11
N THR A 301 -6.40 -28.13 -8.98
CA THR A 301 -7.16 -27.58 -10.12
C THR A 301 -8.31 -26.73 -9.57
N ALA A 302 -8.41 -25.52 -10.04
CA ALA A 302 -9.43 -24.62 -9.56
C ALA A 302 -10.83 -25.08 -9.97
N LEU A 303 -11.73 -25.29 -8.99
CA LEU A 303 -13.18 -25.33 -9.24
C LEU A 303 -13.67 -23.98 -9.75
N LEU A 304 -13.19 -22.92 -9.11
CA LEU A 304 -13.36 -21.54 -9.53
C LEU A 304 -12.14 -20.70 -9.14
N GLN A 305 -11.95 -19.63 -9.91
CA GLN A 305 -10.93 -18.63 -9.65
C GLN A 305 -11.46 -17.25 -10.01
N THR A 306 -11.26 -16.25 -9.15
CA THR A 306 -11.63 -14.86 -9.47
C THR A 306 -10.72 -14.27 -10.55
N THR A 307 -11.29 -13.47 -11.46
CA THR A 307 -10.58 -12.95 -12.63
C THR A 307 -9.95 -11.58 -12.40
N GLY A 308 -10.55 -10.70 -11.68
CA GLY A 308 -10.06 -9.35 -11.42
C GLY A 308 -9.39 -9.19 -10.04
N ASP A 309 -9.28 -7.95 -9.58
CA ASP A 309 -8.85 -7.60 -8.24
C ASP A 309 -10.03 -7.69 -7.24
N CYS A 310 -10.47 -8.91 -6.98
CA CYS A 310 -11.61 -9.18 -6.10
C CYS A 310 -11.37 -8.74 -4.67
N LEU A 311 -10.16 -8.98 -4.15
CA LEU A 311 -9.85 -8.71 -2.74
C LEU A 311 -9.39 -7.27 -2.49
N GLY A 312 -9.04 -6.52 -3.55
CA GLY A 312 -8.60 -5.13 -3.44
C GLY A 312 -7.34 -4.95 -2.60
N GLY A 313 -6.44 -5.93 -2.61
CA GLY A 313 -5.24 -5.91 -1.77
C GLY A 313 -5.52 -6.09 -0.28
N LYS A 314 -6.70 -6.55 0.11
CA LYS A 314 -7.07 -6.90 1.49
C LYS A 314 -6.74 -8.36 1.79
N THR A 315 -6.73 -8.72 3.09
CA THR A 315 -6.81 -10.13 3.48
C THR A 315 -8.22 -10.65 3.20
N PHE A 316 -8.38 -11.97 3.07
CA PHE A 316 -9.70 -12.53 2.83
C PHE A 316 -10.67 -12.20 3.98
N ARG A 317 -10.20 -12.30 5.23
CA ARG A 317 -10.96 -11.88 6.41
C ARG A 317 -11.40 -10.41 6.32
N ALA A 318 -10.47 -9.50 6.00
CA ALA A 318 -10.80 -8.07 5.88
C ALA A 318 -11.76 -7.78 4.72
N LYS A 319 -11.73 -8.56 3.65
CA LYS A 319 -12.69 -8.45 2.56
C LYS A 319 -14.10 -8.80 3.05
N ILE A 320 -14.27 -9.95 3.69
CA ILE A 320 -15.58 -10.39 4.18
C ILE A 320 -16.14 -9.42 5.22
N THR A 321 -15.33 -9.05 6.22
CA THR A 321 -15.76 -8.17 7.29
C THR A 321 -15.98 -6.71 6.85
N SER A 322 -15.52 -6.33 5.67
CA SER A 322 -15.76 -4.98 5.13
C SER A 322 -17.20 -4.74 4.70
N TYR A 323 -18.01 -5.77 4.56
CA TYR A 323 -19.41 -5.66 4.21
C TYR A 323 -20.32 -5.44 5.43
N GLY A 324 -19.88 -5.81 6.61
CA GLY A 324 -20.64 -5.63 7.84
C GLY A 324 -20.29 -6.66 8.91
N ASN A 325 -20.96 -6.54 10.05
CA ASN A 325 -20.90 -7.52 11.13
C ASN A 325 -22.27 -8.19 11.26
N PHE A 326 -22.38 -9.42 10.78
CA PHE A 326 -23.64 -10.16 10.75
C PHE A 326 -23.78 -11.17 11.89
N ARG A 327 -22.95 -11.08 12.93
CA ARG A 327 -22.92 -11.99 14.09
C ARG A 327 -24.16 -12.00 14.95
N ASN A 328 -24.97 -10.98 14.90
CA ASN A 328 -26.08 -10.76 15.84
C ASN A 328 -27.44 -11.14 15.25
N GLY A 329 -27.52 -12.15 14.37
CA GLY A 329 -28.76 -12.50 13.70
C GLY A 329 -29.28 -11.42 12.75
N ARG A 330 -28.41 -10.52 12.37
CA ARG A 330 -28.75 -9.47 11.43
C ARG A 330 -28.80 -10.07 10.04
N VAL A 331 -29.96 -9.97 9.43
CA VAL A 331 -30.13 -10.30 8.01
C VAL A 331 -29.15 -9.46 7.19
N TRP A 332 -28.41 -10.10 6.32
CA TRP A 332 -27.45 -9.34 5.52
C TRP A 332 -28.11 -8.60 4.35
N THR A 333 -28.79 -9.21 3.43
CA THR A 333 -29.55 -8.49 2.40
C THR A 333 -30.53 -9.45 1.74
N GLU A 334 -31.79 -9.07 1.70
CA GLU A 334 -32.82 -9.89 1.11
C GLU A 334 -32.76 -9.87 -0.42
N ASN A 335 -32.75 -11.03 -1.03
CA ASN A 335 -32.70 -11.28 -2.49
C ASN A 335 -31.50 -10.64 -3.21
N ASP A 336 -30.38 -10.46 -2.53
CA ASP A 336 -29.19 -9.84 -3.12
C ASP A 336 -27.90 -10.31 -2.39
N CYS A 337 -26.77 -9.86 -2.90
CA CYS A 337 -25.45 -10.01 -2.27
C CYS A 337 -24.89 -8.66 -1.86
N GLN A 338 -24.21 -8.57 -0.71
CA GLN A 338 -23.50 -7.35 -0.28
C GLN A 338 -22.36 -6.96 -1.22
N GLY A 339 -21.86 -7.89 -1.99
CA GLY A 339 -20.86 -7.66 -3.03
C GLY A 339 -20.62 -8.89 -3.85
N ASN A 340 -20.00 -8.71 -5.01
CA ASN A 340 -19.69 -9.80 -5.93
C ASN A 340 -18.31 -9.64 -6.59
N CYS A 341 -17.83 -10.74 -7.16
CA CYS A 341 -16.59 -10.76 -7.95
C CYS A 341 -16.76 -11.67 -9.17
N ASN A 342 -16.22 -11.25 -10.28
CA ASN A 342 -16.18 -12.08 -11.49
C ASN A 342 -15.28 -13.30 -11.27
N VAL A 343 -15.74 -14.44 -11.75
CA VAL A 343 -15.03 -15.72 -11.65
C VAL A 343 -14.96 -16.44 -12.98
N HIS A 344 -13.99 -17.35 -13.03
CA HIS A 344 -13.88 -18.39 -14.04
C HIS A 344 -14.08 -19.74 -13.37
N TYR A 345 -15.09 -20.50 -13.78
CA TYR A 345 -15.31 -21.85 -13.27
C TYR A 345 -14.46 -22.85 -14.03
N GLY A 346 -13.81 -23.75 -13.30
CA GLY A 346 -13.04 -24.85 -13.87
C GLY A 346 -13.93 -25.91 -14.53
N GLY A 347 -13.32 -26.73 -15.37
CA GLY A 347 -14.05 -27.81 -16.05
C GLY A 347 -14.70 -28.85 -15.12
N GLN A 348 -14.10 -29.07 -13.95
CA GLN A 348 -14.61 -30.00 -12.93
C GLN A 348 -15.83 -29.44 -12.18
N PHE A 349 -16.08 -28.16 -12.20
CA PHE A 349 -17.17 -27.53 -11.44
C PHE A 349 -18.51 -28.17 -11.76
N LYS A 350 -18.83 -28.37 -13.06
CA LYS A 350 -20.10 -28.94 -13.52
C LYS A 350 -20.35 -30.38 -13.12
N THR A 351 -19.33 -31.13 -12.76
CA THR A 351 -19.39 -32.54 -12.37
C THR A 351 -19.11 -32.75 -10.89
N THR A 352 -18.82 -31.68 -10.16
CA THR A 352 -18.58 -31.75 -8.73
C THR A 352 -19.90 -31.76 -7.99
N ASN A 353 -20.13 -32.83 -7.23
CA ASN A 353 -21.33 -32.96 -6.40
C ASN A 353 -21.46 -31.75 -5.46
N GLY A 354 -22.61 -31.09 -5.46
CA GLY A 354 -22.86 -29.86 -4.72
C GLY A 354 -22.62 -28.56 -5.51
N PHE A 355 -22.13 -28.65 -6.77
CA PHE A 355 -21.86 -27.47 -7.62
C PHE A 355 -22.15 -27.73 -9.10
N GLU A 356 -23.06 -28.62 -9.44
CA GLU A 356 -23.22 -29.23 -10.77
C GLU A 356 -23.68 -28.28 -11.88
N ARG A 357 -24.22 -27.11 -11.55
CA ARG A 357 -24.92 -26.25 -12.51
C ARG A 357 -24.36 -24.84 -12.64
N ALA A 358 -23.20 -24.71 -13.24
CA ALA A 358 -22.62 -23.41 -13.56
C ALA A 358 -23.33 -22.70 -14.74
N THR A 359 -24.68 -22.72 -14.80
CA THR A 359 -25.45 -22.19 -15.94
C THR A 359 -26.42 -21.09 -15.56
N CYS A 360 -26.56 -20.78 -14.26
CA CYS A 360 -27.45 -19.75 -13.80
C CYS A 360 -27.03 -18.36 -14.29
N ASN A 361 -28.00 -17.53 -14.63
CA ASN A 361 -27.80 -16.15 -15.07
C ASN A 361 -28.82 -15.22 -14.39
N GLY A 362 -29.08 -15.48 -13.12
CA GLY A 362 -29.95 -14.68 -12.28
C GLY A 362 -29.23 -13.47 -11.66
N SER A 363 -29.96 -12.64 -10.96
CA SER A 363 -29.39 -11.53 -10.19
C SER A 363 -28.62 -12.03 -8.95
N LEU A 364 -29.11 -13.09 -8.33
CA LEU A 364 -28.53 -13.67 -7.12
C LEU A 364 -27.48 -14.71 -7.48
N GLN A 365 -27.84 -15.74 -8.23
CA GLN A 365 -26.91 -16.75 -8.70
C GLN A 365 -26.53 -16.48 -10.16
N ASN A 366 -25.25 -16.29 -10.41
CA ASN A 366 -24.72 -16.00 -11.73
C ASN A 366 -23.50 -16.86 -12.04
N ALA A 367 -23.53 -17.56 -13.18
CA ALA A 367 -22.44 -18.43 -13.63
C ALA A 367 -21.10 -17.73 -13.85
N THR A 368 -21.04 -16.40 -13.80
CA THR A 368 -19.83 -15.61 -14.00
C THR A 368 -19.36 -14.88 -12.75
N GLN A 369 -20.08 -15.02 -11.64
CA GLN A 369 -19.80 -14.28 -10.40
C GLN A 369 -19.91 -15.16 -9.17
N VAL A 370 -19.15 -14.81 -8.14
CA VAL A 370 -19.37 -15.22 -6.75
C VAL A 370 -19.89 -14.03 -5.96
N GLY A 371 -20.81 -14.29 -5.03
CA GLY A 371 -21.37 -13.28 -4.15
C GLY A 371 -20.83 -13.39 -2.72
N PHE A 372 -20.80 -12.28 -2.01
CA PHE A 372 -20.49 -12.23 -0.57
C PHE A 372 -21.73 -11.84 0.20
N TRP A 373 -22.07 -12.58 1.25
CA TRP A 373 -23.21 -12.34 2.09
C TRP A 373 -24.49 -12.24 1.27
N CYS A 374 -24.81 -13.31 0.59
CA CYS A 374 -26.00 -13.41 -0.23
C CYS A 374 -27.14 -14.02 0.57
N ASP A 375 -28.35 -13.56 0.31
CA ASP A 375 -29.57 -14.01 0.93
C ASP A 375 -30.69 -14.15 -0.10
N TRP A 376 -31.50 -15.17 0.05
CA TRP A 376 -32.77 -15.36 -0.65
C TRP A 376 -33.93 -15.10 0.30
N GLY A 377 -34.98 -14.42 -0.16
CA GLY A 377 -36.10 -13.98 0.69
C GLY A 377 -36.91 -15.09 1.38
N GLY A 378 -36.55 -16.34 1.21
CA GLY A 378 -37.09 -17.49 1.93
C GLY A 378 -36.22 -17.95 3.10
N GLY A 379 -35.07 -17.30 3.33
CA GLY A 379 -34.19 -17.61 4.44
C GLY A 379 -32.84 -18.25 4.07
N ASP A 380 -32.69 -18.68 2.84
CA ASP A 380 -31.47 -19.34 2.38
C ASP A 380 -30.34 -18.32 2.16
N GLY A 381 -29.16 -18.59 2.70
CA GLY A 381 -28.06 -17.67 2.58
C GLY A 381 -26.69 -18.32 2.53
N ALA A 382 -25.73 -17.61 1.95
CA ALA A 382 -24.33 -18.03 1.91
C ALA A 382 -23.36 -16.87 2.20
N VAL A 383 -22.34 -17.11 3.00
CA VAL A 383 -21.27 -16.12 3.23
C VAL A 383 -20.47 -15.89 1.97
N LEU A 384 -20.20 -16.93 1.22
CA LEU A 384 -19.59 -16.88 -0.11
C LEU A 384 -20.45 -17.73 -1.05
N MET A 385 -21.39 -17.11 -1.72
CA MET A 385 -22.21 -17.79 -2.70
C MET A 385 -21.37 -18.11 -3.93
N ILE A 386 -21.31 -19.38 -4.28
CA ILE A 386 -20.67 -19.85 -5.51
C ILE A 386 -21.75 -19.93 -6.56
N GLY A 387 -21.89 -18.88 -7.34
CA GLY A 387 -22.96 -18.74 -8.31
C GLY A 387 -22.95 -19.81 -9.39
N GLY A 388 -24.09 -20.03 -9.99
CA GLY A 388 -24.27 -20.93 -11.13
C GLY A 388 -24.66 -22.35 -10.78
N GLY A 389 -24.83 -22.69 -9.50
CA GLY A 389 -25.35 -23.96 -9.05
C GLY A 389 -26.84 -23.89 -8.71
N GLY A 390 -27.40 -25.02 -8.29
CA GLY A 390 -28.72 -25.13 -7.73
C GLY A 390 -29.84 -25.49 -8.65
N LYS A 391 -30.93 -25.95 -8.04
CA LYS A 391 -32.15 -26.35 -8.70
C LYS A 391 -32.83 -25.14 -9.32
N ASP A 392 -32.89 -24.06 -8.57
CA ASP A 392 -33.49 -22.78 -8.95
C ASP A 392 -32.41 -21.69 -8.86
N CYS A 393 -32.17 -20.97 -9.93
CA CYS A 393 -31.11 -19.97 -10.03
C CYS A 393 -31.36 -18.71 -9.17
N GLN A 394 -32.24 -18.78 -8.21
CA GLN A 394 -32.62 -17.69 -7.33
C GLN A 394 -32.26 -17.94 -5.88
N ASP A 395 -31.95 -19.19 -5.53
CA ASP A 395 -31.57 -19.57 -4.17
C ASP A 395 -30.12 -19.14 -3.86
N ALA A 396 -29.84 -18.72 -2.65
CA ALA A 396 -28.50 -18.30 -2.22
C ALA A 396 -27.75 -19.42 -1.45
N ASP A 397 -28.18 -20.63 -1.57
CA ASP A 397 -27.80 -21.81 -0.82
C ASP A 397 -26.63 -22.62 -1.40
N HIS A 398 -25.91 -22.04 -2.35
CA HIS A 398 -24.73 -22.65 -2.96
C HIS A 398 -23.46 -21.94 -2.56
N GLY A 399 -22.56 -22.58 -1.87
CA GLY A 399 -21.31 -21.93 -1.55
C GLY A 399 -20.58 -22.42 -0.32
N ILE A 400 -19.98 -21.47 0.38
CA ILE A 400 -19.32 -21.67 1.66
C ILE A 400 -20.08 -20.86 2.71
N GLY A 401 -20.36 -21.52 3.83
CA GLY A 401 -21.12 -20.91 4.91
C GLY A 401 -22.59 -20.77 4.55
N ILE A 402 -23.25 -21.90 4.44
CA ILE A 402 -24.65 -21.99 4.02
C ILE A 402 -25.54 -22.04 5.25
N THR A 403 -26.62 -21.28 5.21
CA THR A 403 -27.69 -21.26 6.22
C THR A 403 -29.04 -21.38 5.57
N GLU A 404 -29.90 -22.15 6.20
CA GLU A 404 -31.33 -22.29 5.89
C GLU A 404 -32.22 -21.59 6.91
N ALA A 405 -31.66 -20.67 7.70
CA ALA A 405 -32.42 -19.93 8.69
C ALA A 405 -33.31 -18.88 8.03
N ASP A 406 -34.54 -18.74 8.51
CA ASP A 406 -35.61 -17.88 7.95
C ASP A 406 -35.23 -16.42 7.69
N GLN A 407 -34.02 -16.00 7.97
CA GLN A 407 -33.52 -14.64 7.77
C GLN A 407 -32.03 -14.58 7.44
N ALA A 408 -31.48 -15.57 6.77
CA ALA A 408 -30.05 -15.68 6.49
C ALA A 408 -29.19 -15.35 7.74
N SER A 409 -29.58 -15.90 8.86
CA SER A 409 -29.02 -15.65 10.18
C SER A 409 -28.49 -16.92 10.77
N PHE A 410 -27.24 -16.92 11.26
CA PHE A 410 -26.67 -18.03 11.97
C PHE A 410 -27.04 -18.10 13.46
N LEU A 411 -27.94 -17.27 13.94
CA LEU A 411 -28.38 -17.29 15.35
C LEU A 411 -29.58 -18.19 15.61
N GLU A 412 -30.32 -18.58 14.60
CA GLU A 412 -31.52 -19.36 14.80
C GLU A 412 -31.32 -20.88 14.86
N GLY A 413 -30.07 -21.30 14.96
CA GLY A 413 -29.54 -22.63 15.26
C GLY A 413 -30.51 -23.80 15.25
N LYS A 414 -30.82 -24.31 14.06
CA LYS A 414 -31.62 -25.51 13.93
C LYS A 414 -30.98 -26.59 13.08
N GLN A 415 -29.68 -26.74 13.15
CA GLN A 415 -28.97 -27.85 12.50
C GLN A 415 -29.06 -27.90 10.97
N LEU A 416 -29.31 -26.77 10.33
CA LEU A 416 -29.47 -26.66 8.89
C LEU A 416 -28.35 -25.88 8.24
N GLU A 417 -27.23 -25.75 8.92
CA GLU A 417 -26.03 -25.06 8.45
C GLU A 417 -25.01 -26.05 7.94
N HIS A 418 -24.37 -25.71 6.84
CA HIS A 418 -23.25 -26.47 6.29
C HIS A 418 -22.04 -25.60 6.04
N ASP A 419 -20.87 -26.18 6.16
CA ASP A 419 -19.64 -25.47 5.83
C ASP A 419 -19.57 -25.13 4.35
N PHE A 420 -20.03 -26.05 3.48
CA PHE A 420 -20.13 -25.79 2.04
C PHE A 420 -21.06 -26.81 1.35
N GLY A 421 -21.48 -26.46 0.16
CA GLY A 421 -22.26 -27.34 -0.70
C GLY A 421 -23.44 -26.64 -1.36
N ASN A 422 -24.51 -27.38 -1.59
CA ASN A 422 -25.79 -26.89 -2.06
C ASN A 422 -26.87 -27.32 -1.06
N ASP A 423 -27.84 -26.46 -0.84
CA ASP A 423 -29.12 -26.71 -0.17
C ASP A 423 -28.99 -27.55 1.11
N ALA A 424 -29.24 -26.96 2.25
CA ALA A 424 -29.26 -27.64 3.54
C ALA A 424 -30.67 -28.12 3.95
N TRP A 425 -31.74 -27.74 3.24
CA TRP A 425 -33.16 -28.07 3.59
C TRP A 425 -33.54 -29.49 3.35
N PRO A 426 -34.42 -30.00 4.18
CA PRO A 426 -34.16 -30.61 5.48
C PRO A 426 -33.77 -32.08 5.35
N TYR A 427 -33.67 -32.58 4.15
CA TYR A 427 -33.45 -33.99 3.84
C TYR A 427 -32.66 -34.23 2.57
N SER A 428 -32.29 -33.25 1.84
CA SER A 428 -31.24 -33.33 0.85
C SER A 428 -29.89 -33.47 1.53
N ALA A 429 -29.85 -34.30 2.54
CA ALA A 429 -28.69 -34.57 3.36
C ALA A 429 -27.61 -35.35 2.57
N THR A 430 -27.27 -34.87 1.43
CA THR A 430 -26.00 -35.08 0.81
C THR A 430 -25.05 -33.99 1.26
N SER A 431 -24.91 -33.86 2.61
CA SER A 431 -23.71 -33.21 3.12
C SER A 431 -22.54 -33.89 2.44
N ILE A 432 -21.84 -33.16 1.60
CA ILE A 432 -20.71 -33.66 0.84
C ILE A 432 -19.64 -33.99 1.85
N LYS A 433 -19.46 -35.27 2.18
CA LYS A 433 -18.51 -35.74 3.18
C LYS A 433 -17.27 -36.40 2.59
N THR A 434 -17.15 -36.40 1.27
CA THR A 434 -16.07 -37.12 0.57
C THR A 434 -14.84 -36.31 0.32
N TYR A 435 -14.97 -34.97 0.34
CA TYR A 435 -13.87 -34.03 0.16
C TYR A 435 -14.15 -32.75 0.95
N SER A 436 -13.14 -31.89 1.07
CA SER A 436 -13.23 -30.53 1.59
C SER A 436 -12.85 -29.51 0.53
N LEU A 437 -13.22 -28.25 0.74
CA LEU A 437 -12.85 -27.15 -0.13
C LEU A 437 -11.63 -26.42 0.45
N ASN A 438 -10.56 -26.34 -0.32
CA ASN A 438 -9.40 -25.51 -0.03
C ASN A 438 -9.60 -24.12 -0.62
N LEU A 439 -9.44 -23.10 0.20
CA LEU A 439 -9.50 -21.68 -0.18
C LEU A 439 -8.09 -21.08 -0.23
N TRP A 440 -7.74 -20.49 -1.36
CA TRP A 440 -6.41 -19.96 -1.65
C TRP A 440 -6.47 -18.49 -2.03
N VAL A 441 -5.42 -17.74 -1.71
CA VAL A 441 -5.24 -16.34 -2.16
C VAL A 441 -3.91 -16.14 -2.91
N ASN A 442 -3.98 -15.20 -3.88
CA ASN A 442 -2.83 -14.74 -4.67
C ASN A 442 -2.78 -13.22 -4.72
#